data_e846ec17c49da95fc9ec6cbcc57e8e5c
#
_entry.id   e846ec17c49da95fc9ec6cbcc57e8e5c
#
_cell.length_a   1.000
_cell.length_b   1.000
_cell.length_c   1.000
_cell.angle_alpha   90.00
_cell.angle_beta   90.00
_cell.angle_gamma   90.00
#
_symmetry.space_group_name_H-M   'P 1'
#
loop_
_entity.id
_entity.type
_entity.pdbx_description
1 polymer ?
#
loop_
_entity_poly.entity_id
_entity_poly.type
_entity_poly.pdbx_seq_one_letter_code
_entity_poly.pdbx_strand_id
1 'polypeptide(L)'
;MKNYQEWYEKRKSSLLRHPQLLQLMRVFNRMMTVLMPVAYLTLLGTAFMNKGLGQELAAYIMVPAFGFVLLTLVRKWINQPRPYESWELVPLLDKDSSGNSMPSRHVFSATIISMACLHANLPVGLVLLVLSALLGLVRVLGGVHYPKDVLVGYACGLLWGILFFML
;
A
#
# COMPACT_ATOMS: atom_id res chain seq x y z
N MET A 1 -17.79 -15.48 9.76
CA MET A 1 -16.38 -15.03 9.89
C MET A 1 -15.58 -15.73 11.02
N LYS A 2 -16.11 -16.77 11.67
CA LYS A 2 -15.34 -17.60 12.64
C LYS A 2 -14.06 -18.23 12.03
N ASN A 3 -13.99 -18.34 10.70
CA ASN A 3 -12.83 -18.92 9.98
C ASN A 3 -11.60 -18.01 9.81
N TYR A 4 -11.68 -16.69 10.08
CA TYR A 4 -10.52 -15.81 9.86
C TYR A 4 -9.45 -16.00 10.94
N GLN A 5 -9.84 -16.10 12.19
CA GLN A 5 -8.92 -16.30 13.31
C GLN A 5 -8.16 -17.63 13.17
N GLU A 6 -8.87 -18.73 12.88
CA GLU A 6 -8.27 -20.04 12.66
C GLU A 6 -7.32 -20.02 11.44
N TRP A 7 -7.76 -19.40 10.34
CA TRP A 7 -6.93 -19.24 9.13
C TRP A 7 -5.64 -18.49 9.46
N TYR A 8 -5.75 -17.36 10.18
CA TYR A 8 -4.59 -16.55 10.54
C TYR A 8 -3.63 -17.31 11.48
N GLU A 9 -4.13 -17.92 12.55
CA GLU A 9 -3.30 -18.65 13.51
C GLU A 9 -2.56 -19.83 12.84
N LYS A 10 -3.21 -20.52 11.92
CA LYS A 10 -2.57 -21.57 11.11
C LYS A 10 -1.42 -21.00 10.25
N ARG A 11 -1.61 -19.83 9.61
CA ARG A 11 -0.56 -19.20 8.83
C ARG A 11 0.56 -18.65 9.69
N LYS A 12 0.22 -18.00 10.79
CA LYS A 12 1.17 -17.49 11.77
C LYS A 12 2.04 -18.60 12.34
N SER A 13 1.46 -19.73 12.76
CA SER A 13 2.23 -20.87 13.27
C SER A 13 3.19 -21.42 12.22
N SER A 14 2.80 -21.45 10.95
CA SER A 14 3.69 -21.84 9.84
C SER A 14 4.83 -20.84 9.67
N LEU A 15 4.55 -19.53 9.66
CA LEU A 15 5.58 -18.48 9.51
C LEU A 15 6.57 -18.45 10.68
N LEU A 16 6.10 -18.73 11.91
CA LEU A 16 6.97 -18.79 13.09
C LEU A 16 7.97 -19.95 13.03
N ARG A 17 7.66 -21.02 12.28
CA ARG A 17 8.62 -22.11 12.01
C ARG A 17 9.72 -21.74 11.02
N HIS A 18 9.55 -20.63 10.29
CA HIS A 18 10.49 -20.13 9.30
C HIS A 18 10.95 -18.71 9.64
N PRO A 19 11.81 -18.52 10.66
CA PRO A 19 12.18 -17.20 11.17
C PRO A 19 12.84 -16.32 10.10
N GLN A 20 13.55 -16.91 9.14
CA GLN A 20 14.15 -16.19 8.01
C GLN A 20 13.08 -15.54 7.11
N LEU A 21 12.00 -16.28 6.80
CA LEU A 21 10.90 -15.75 6.00
C LEU A 21 10.18 -14.63 6.74
N LEU A 22 9.95 -14.78 8.05
CA LEU A 22 9.35 -13.73 8.87
C LEU A 22 10.22 -12.46 8.91
N GLN A 23 11.53 -12.64 9.06
CA GLN A 23 12.47 -11.51 9.00
C GLN A 23 12.46 -10.83 7.63
N LEU A 24 12.45 -11.60 6.54
CA LEU A 24 12.34 -11.07 5.17
C LEU A 24 11.05 -10.25 4.99
N MET A 25 9.91 -10.75 5.48
CA MET A 25 8.64 -10.00 5.43
C MET A 25 8.71 -8.68 6.19
N ARG A 26 9.32 -8.66 7.38
CA ARG A 26 9.50 -7.43 8.19
C ARG A 26 10.42 -6.43 7.50
N VAL A 27 11.55 -6.90 6.98
CA VAL A 27 12.50 -6.08 6.23
C VAL A 27 11.84 -5.52 4.97
N PHE A 28 11.14 -6.35 4.21
CA PHE A 28 10.43 -5.93 3.01
C PHE A 28 9.35 -4.87 3.33
N ASN A 29 8.53 -5.08 4.37
CA ASN A 29 7.53 -4.09 4.78
C ASN A 29 8.19 -2.75 5.13
N ARG A 30 9.30 -2.75 5.89
CA ARG A 30 10.05 -1.54 6.24
C ARG A 30 10.72 -0.91 5.02
N MET A 31 11.32 -1.73 4.15
CA MET A 31 11.92 -1.26 2.90
C MET A 31 10.89 -0.52 2.04
N MET A 32 9.68 -1.05 1.88
CA MET A 32 8.63 -0.42 1.09
C MET A 32 8.18 0.95 1.65
N THR A 33 8.22 1.14 2.98
CA THR A 33 7.89 2.44 3.59
C THR A 33 8.94 3.52 3.29
N VAL A 34 10.15 3.14 2.91
CA VAL A 34 11.23 4.05 2.48
C VAL A 34 11.30 4.14 0.96
N LEU A 35 11.26 3.00 0.28
CA LEU A 35 11.39 2.92 -1.18
C LEU A 35 10.33 3.76 -1.91
N MET A 36 9.06 3.67 -1.48
CA MET A 36 7.98 4.35 -2.19
C MET A 36 8.08 5.89 -2.09
N PRO A 37 8.30 6.50 -0.92
CA PRO A 37 8.58 7.94 -0.84
C PRO A 37 9.82 8.37 -1.63
N VAL A 38 10.91 7.59 -1.60
CA VAL A 38 12.13 7.89 -2.36
C VAL A 38 11.85 7.86 -3.87
N ALA A 39 11.17 6.81 -4.36
CA ALA A 39 10.77 6.71 -5.77
C ALA A 39 9.90 7.89 -6.20
N TYR A 40 8.95 8.28 -5.33
CA TYR A 40 8.06 9.42 -5.60
C TYR A 40 8.83 10.76 -5.64
N LEU A 41 9.70 11.02 -4.68
CA LEU A 41 10.53 12.23 -4.66
C LEU A 41 11.48 12.28 -5.87
N THR A 42 12.04 11.14 -6.27
CA THR A 42 12.88 11.03 -7.49
C THR A 42 12.06 11.36 -8.74
N LEU A 43 10.82 10.83 -8.84
CA LEU A 43 9.91 11.14 -9.93
C LEU A 43 9.62 12.64 -10.00
N LEU A 44 9.25 13.26 -8.88
CA LEU A 44 8.97 14.71 -8.84
C LEU A 44 10.20 15.54 -9.20
N GLY A 45 11.38 15.17 -8.67
CA GLY A 45 12.64 15.84 -8.95
C GLY A 45 13.00 15.76 -10.44
N THR A 46 12.90 14.59 -11.05
CA THR A 46 13.19 14.41 -12.49
C THR A 46 12.18 15.14 -13.38
N ALA A 47 10.88 15.11 -13.03
CA ALA A 47 9.85 15.85 -13.75
C ALA A 47 10.11 17.37 -13.70
N PHE A 48 10.45 17.88 -12.53
CA PHE A 48 10.79 19.30 -12.35
C PHE A 48 12.05 19.71 -13.13
N MET A 49 13.11 18.90 -13.08
CA MET A 49 14.35 19.20 -13.78
C MET A 49 14.21 19.17 -15.30
N ASN A 50 13.36 18.27 -15.83
CA ASN A 50 13.20 18.11 -17.27
C ASN A 50 12.19 19.08 -17.89
N LYS A 51 11.11 19.41 -17.18
CA LYS A 51 9.95 20.18 -17.70
C LYS A 51 9.57 21.39 -16.86
N GLY A 52 10.24 21.64 -15.72
CA GLY A 52 9.93 22.73 -14.81
C GLY A 52 8.56 22.59 -14.14
N LEU A 53 7.95 23.74 -13.81
CA LEU A 53 6.60 23.81 -13.23
C LEU A 53 5.56 23.70 -14.35
N GLY A 54 5.26 22.48 -14.77
CA GLY A 54 4.32 22.19 -15.85
C GLY A 54 3.16 21.29 -15.43
N GLN A 55 2.26 21.02 -16.39
CA GLN A 55 1.06 20.18 -16.15
C GLN A 55 1.41 18.79 -15.63
N GLU A 56 2.47 18.17 -16.12
CA GLU A 56 2.90 16.85 -15.72
C GLU A 56 3.32 16.80 -14.24
N LEU A 57 4.12 17.78 -13.79
CA LEU A 57 4.49 17.87 -12.38
C LEU A 57 3.26 18.14 -11.51
N ALA A 58 2.36 19.01 -11.96
CA ALA A 58 1.10 19.28 -11.27
C ALA A 58 0.26 18.00 -11.15
N ALA A 59 0.14 17.20 -12.21
CA ALA A 59 -0.57 15.92 -12.18
C ALA A 59 0.06 14.94 -11.18
N TYR A 60 1.40 14.80 -11.18
CA TYR A 60 2.10 13.92 -10.23
C TYR A 60 1.92 14.33 -8.78
N ILE A 61 1.64 15.60 -8.48
CA ILE A 61 1.36 16.09 -7.12
C ILE A 61 -0.13 15.99 -6.80
N MET A 62 -0.99 16.53 -7.68
CA MET A 62 -2.42 16.69 -7.37
C MET A 62 -3.18 15.37 -7.35
N VAL A 63 -2.89 14.46 -8.30
CA VAL A 63 -3.58 13.17 -8.39
C VAL A 63 -3.36 12.33 -7.12
N PRO A 64 -2.13 12.10 -6.62
CA PRO A 64 -1.93 11.38 -5.37
C PRO A 64 -2.48 12.13 -4.16
N ALA A 65 -2.34 13.46 -4.11
CA ALA A 65 -2.81 14.27 -2.99
C ALA A 65 -4.34 14.16 -2.82
N PHE A 66 -5.10 14.39 -3.88
CA PHE A 66 -6.57 14.24 -3.84
C PHE A 66 -7.00 12.81 -3.55
N GLY A 67 -6.38 11.81 -4.20
CA GLY A 67 -6.66 10.41 -3.96
C GLY A 67 -6.42 10.02 -2.50
N PHE A 68 -5.34 10.50 -1.89
CA PHE A 68 -5.01 10.24 -0.50
C PHE A 68 -5.99 10.89 0.49
N VAL A 69 -6.40 12.12 0.21
CA VAL A 69 -7.42 12.82 1.03
C VAL A 69 -8.75 12.10 0.94
N LEU A 70 -9.21 11.78 -0.28
CA LEU A 70 -10.47 11.07 -0.50
C LEU A 70 -10.45 9.69 0.18
N LEU A 71 -9.39 8.92 0.00
CA LEU A 71 -9.24 7.63 0.66
C LEU A 71 -9.28 7.79 2.19
N THR A 72 -8.66 8.81 2.73
CA THR A 72 -8.65 9.07 4.19
C THR A 72 -10.05 9.37 4.71
N LEU A 73 -10.85 10.14 3.97
CA LEU A 73 -12.26 10.42 4.31
C LEU A 73 -13.11 9.14 4.27
N VAL A 74 -12.98 8.35 3.19
CA VAL A 74 -13.67 7.06 3.04
C VAL A 74 -13.31 6.10 4.18
N ARG A 75 -12.04 6.02 4.57
CA ARG A 75 -11.57 5.19 5.69
C ARG A 75 -12.20 5.60 7.01
N LYS A 76 -12.28 6.91 7.28
CA LYS A 76 -12.93 7.44 8.49
C LYS A 76 -14.43 7.14 8.50
N TRP A 77 -15.07 7.22 7.34
CA TRP A 77 -16.49 6.92 7.21
C TRP A 77 -16.79 5.44 7.41
N ILE A 78 -16.00 4.53 6.82
CA ILE A 78 -16.15 3.07 6.99
C ILE A 78 -15.77 2.64 8.41
N ASN A 79 -14.73 3.23 8.98
CA ASN A 79 -14.19 2.97 10.32
C ASN A 79 -14.12 1.48 10.70
N GLN A 80 -13.67 0.63 9.76
CA GLN A 80 -13.58 -0.80 9.99
C GLN A 80 -12.45 -1.11 10.99
N PRO A 81 -12.70 -1.94 12.03
CA PRO A 81 -11.66 -2.39 12.95
C PRO A 81 -10.67 -3.31 12.24
N ARG A 82 -9.43 -3.34 12.73
CA ARG A 82 -8.36 -4.18 12.18
C ARG A 82 -8.43 -5.61 12.70
N PRO A 83 -7.77 -6.58 12.03
CA PRO A 83 -7.79 -7.98 12.48
C PRO A 83 -7.41 -8.17 13.95
N TYR A 84 -6.37 -7.49 14.40
CA TYR A 84 -5.87 -7.59 15.78
C TYR A 84 -6.77 -6.90 16.83
N GLU A 85 -7.71 -6.07 16.39
CA GLU A 85 -8.73 -5.45 17.27
C GLU A 85 -9.97 -6.33 17.38
N SER A 86 -10.39 -6.94 16.24
CA SER A 86 -11.60 -7.76 16.20
C SER A 86 -11.44 -9.16 16.79
N TRP A 87 -10.22 -9.69 16.76
CA TRP A 87 -9.95 -11.10 17.08
C TRP A 87 -8.91 -11.28 18.19
N GLU A 88 -8.46 -10.21 18.86
CA GLU A 88 -7.40 -10.24 19.87
C GLU A 88 -6.11 -10.93 19.38
N LEU A 89 -5.84 -10.82 18.07
CA LEU A 89 -4.68 -11.43 17.44
C LEU A 89 -3.39 -10.68 17.75
N VAL A 90 -2.30 -11.42 17.92
CA VAL A 90 -0.96 -10.82 17.98
C VAL A 90 -0.40 -10.78 16.54
N PRO A 91 -0.31 -9.60 15.91
CA PRO A 91 0.22 -9.49 14.55
C PRO A 91 1.72 -9.78 14.51
N LEU A 92 2.21 -10.22 13.33
CA LEU A 92 3.63 -10.50 13.07
C LEU A 92 4.39 -9.25 12.61
N LEU A 93 3.66 -8.22 12.15
CA LEU A 93 4.19 -6.90 11.85
C LEU A 93 3.83 -5.91 12.96
N ASP A 94 4.54 -4.78 12.99
CA ASP A 94 4.24 -3.69 13.93
C ASP A 94 2.81 -3.20 13.73
N LYS A 95 2.11 -2.95 14.85
CA LYS A 95 0.75 -2.43 14.83
C LYS A 95 0.74 -1.02 14.26
N ASP A 96 -0.16 -0.79 13.32
CA ASP A 96 -0.50 0.57 12.88
C ASP A 96 -1.44 1.27 13.91
N SER A 97 -2.03 2.40 13.51
CA SER A 97 -3.10 3.04 14.30
C SER A 97 -4.32 2.14 14.46
N SER A 98 -5.11 2.35 15.51
CA SER A 98 -6.39 1.67 15.72
C SER A 98 -7.45 2.10 14.68
N GLY A 99 -8.39 1.19 14.40
CA GLY A 99 -9.49 1.42 13.46
C GLY A 99 -9.05 1.67 12.01
N ASN A 100 -10.02 2.11 11.21
CA ASN A 100 -9.79 2.53 9.82
C ASN A 100 -8.98 1.52 8.98
N SER A 101 -9.31 0.22 9.07
CA SER A 101 -8.57 -0.82 8.36
C SER A 101 -8.74 -0.71 6.84
N MET A 102 -9.95 -0.45 6.37
CA MET A 102 -10.34 -0.48 4.95
C MET A 102 -10.56 0.91 4.37
N PRO A 103 -10.10 1.18 3.13
CA PRO A 103 -9.07 0.48 2.36
C PRO A 103 -7.66 0.62 2.94
N SER A 104 -6.72 -0.28 2.59
CA SER A 104 -5.34 -0.19 3.06
C SER A 104 -4.62 1.03 2.50
N ARG A 105 -4.26 1.99 3.36
CA ARG A 105 -3.58 3.23 2.97
C ARG A 105 -2.16 2.98 2.43
N HIS A 106 -1.42 2.06 3.03
CA HIS A 106 -0.06 1.73 2.58
C HIS A 106 -0.07 1.13 1.17
N VAL A 107 -1.02 0.21 0.90
CA VAL A 107 -1.13 -0.40 -0.43
C VAL A 107 -1.62 0.62 -1.45
N PHE A 108 -2.63 1.43 -1.12
CA PHE A 108 -3.09 2.51 -2.00
C PHE A 108 -1.96 3.47 -2.37
N SER A 109 -1.22 3.98 -1.35
CA SER A 109 -0.11 4.92 -1.59
C SER A 109 0.99 4.31 -2.45
N ALA A 110 1.36 3.06 -2.18
CA ALA A 110 2.34 2.35 -2.99
C ALA A 110 1.85 2.19 -4.44
N THR A 111 0.60 1.80 -4.64
CA THR A 111 0.05 1.57 -5.98
C THR A 111 -0.06 2.87 -6.78
N ILE A 112 -0.54 3.98 -6.19
CA ILE A 112 -0.68 5.24 -6.92
C ILE A 112 0.67 5.84 -7.29
N ILE A 113 1.69 5.72 -6.43
CA ILE A 113 3.07 6.10 -6.76
C ILE A 113 3.60 5.22 -7.89
N SER A 114 3.34 3.90 -7.85
CA SER A 114 3.72 2.99 -8.93
C SER A 114 3.08 3.36 -10.26
N MET A 115 1.81 3.80 -10.27
CA MET A 115 1.12 4.27 -11.46
C MET A 115 1.70 5.58 -12.00
N ALA A 116 2.10 6.52 -11.14
CA ALA A 116 2.82 7.72 -11.54
C ALA A 116 4.18 7.39 -12.18
N CYS A 117 4.92 6.46 -11.55
CA CYS A 117 6.17 5.96 -12.13
C CYS A 117 5.94 5.20 -13.45
N LEU A 118 4.82 4.46 -13.57
CA LEU A 118 4.45 3.74 -14.80
C LEU A 118 4.21 4.68 -15.96
N HIS A 119 3.56 5.82 -15.71
CA HIS A 119 3.36 6.87 -16.71
C HIS A 119 4.69 7.47 -17.17
N ALA A 120 5.64 7.70 -16.25
CA ALA A 120 6.96 8.26 -16.58
C ALA A 120 7.92 7.23 -17.18
N ASN A 121 7.90 6.00 -16.70
CA ASN A 121 8.81 4.92 -17.09
C ASN A 121 8.14 3.55 -16.89
N LEU A 122 7.74 2.93 -17.99
CA LEU A 122 7.00 1.67 -18.00
C LEU A 122 7.67 0.53 -17.20
N PRO A 123 8.96 0.18 -17.43
CA PRO A 123 9.63 -0.87 -16.67
C PRO A 123 9.65 -0.62 -15.16
N VAL A 124 9.99 0.60 -14.73
CA VAL A 124 10.05 0.98 -13.32
C VAL A 124 8.68 0.86 -12.67
N GLY A 125 7.65 1.41 -13.32
CA GLY A 125 6.28 1.35 -12.80
C GLY A 125 5.76 -0.08 -12.67
N LEU A 126 6.02 -0.96 -13.64
CA LEU A 126 5.63 -2.37 -13.58
C LEU A 126 6.27 -3.08 -12.38
N VAL A 127 7.57 -2.89 -12.16
CA VAL A 127 8.27 -3.45 -11.00
C VAL A 127 7.66 -2.95 -9.70
N LEU A 128 7.41 -1.65 -9.58
CA LEU A 128 6.82 -1.05 -8.39
C LEU A 128 5.38 -1.53 -8.15
N LEU A 129 4.59 -1.77 -9.21
CA LEU A 129 3.24 -2.35 -9.09
C LEU A 129 3.29 -3.77 -8.52
N VAL A 130 4.21 -4.60 -8.99
CA VAL A 130 4.40 -5.95 -8.44
C VAL A 130 4.81 -5.87 -6.97
N LEU A 131 5.76 -5.00 -6.62
CA LEU A 131 6.17 -4.79 -5.23
C LEU A 131 5.02 -4.28 -4.35
N SER A 132 4.15 -3.43 -4.89
CA SER A 132 2.94 -2.94 -4.17
C SER A 132 1.93 -4.05 -3.91
N ALA A 133 1.74 -4.99 -4.85
CA ALA A 133 0.91 -6.16 -4.65
C ALA A 133 1.51 -7.11 -3.59
N LEU A 134 2.82 -7.33 -3.64
CA LEU A 134 3.54 -8.10 -2.61
C LEU A 134 3.45 -7.44 -1.23
N LEU A 135 3.52 -6.11 -1.16
CA LEU A 135 3.28 -5.37 0.09
C LEU A 135 1.90 -5.70 0.66
N GLY A 136 0.85 -5.70 -0.19
CA GLY A 136 -0.49 -6.11 0.22
C GLY A 136 -0.52 -7.51 0.84
N LEU A 137 0.11 -8.49 0.17
CA LEU A 137 0.22 -9.86 0.68
C LEU A 137 0.94 -9.91 2.05
N VAL A 138 2.07 -9.22 2.17
CA VAL A 138 2.85 -9.16 3.42
C VAL A 138 2.03 -8.56 4.55
N ARG A 139 1.23 -7.53 4.29
CA ARG A 139 0.37 -6.89 5.30
C ARG A 139 -0.78 -7.81 5.76
N VAL A 140 -1.32 -8.63 4.86
CA VAL A 140 -2.33 -9.65 5.21
C VAL A 140 -1.72 -10.76 6.07
N LEU A 141 -0.59 -11.34 5.61
CA LEU A 141 0.13 -12.39 6.33
C LEU A 141 0.66 -11.88 7.68
N GLY A 142 1.02 -10.61 7.75
CA GLY A 142 1.44 -9.93 8.97
C GLY A 142 0.33 -9.63 9.98
N GLY A 143 -0.94 -9.85 9.61
CA GLY A 143 -2.10 -9.70 10.51
C GLY A 143 -2.54 -8.26 10.77
N VAL A 144 -2.11 -7.30 9.95
CA VAL A 144 -2.44 -5.88 10.13
C VAL A 144 -3.57 -5.39 9.23
N HIS A 145 -3.94 -6.16 8.20
CA HIS A 145 -5.06 -5.90 7.31
C HIS A 145 -5.79 -7.19 6.89
N TYR A 146 -7.08 -7.09 6.61
CA TYR A 146 -7.83 -8.16 5.94
C TYR A 146 -7.47 -8.22 4.44
N PRO A 147 -7.63 -9.39 3.77
CA PRO A 147 -7.41 -9.50 2.33
C PRO A 147 -8.21 -8.46 1.52
N LYS A 148 -9.46 -8.22 1.88
CA LYS A 148 -10.31 -7.23 1.21
C LYS A 148 -9.78 -5.80 1.32
N ASP A 149 -9.16 -5.42 2.44
CA ASP A 149 -8.65 -4.06 2.67
C ASP A 149 -7.51 -3.75 1.69
N VAL A 150 -6.63 -4.73 1.46
CA VAL A 150 -5.50 -4.58 0.54
C VAL A 150 -5.94 -4.67 -0.93
N LEU A 151 -6.89 -5.55 -1.25
CA LEU A 151 -7.44 -5.64 -2.61
C LEU A 151 -8.14 -4.34 -3.02
N VAL A 152 -8.99 -3.80 -2.15
CA VAL A 152 -9.65 -2.50 -2.41
C VAL A 152 -8.64 -1.37 -2.45
N GLY A 153 -7.65 -1.34 -1.54
CA GLY A 153 -6.58 -0.34 -1.57
C GLY A 153 -5.79 -0.37 -2.88
N TYR A 154 -5.44 -1.56 -3.36
CA TYR A 154 -4.73 -1.75 -4.64
C TYR A 154 -5.59 -1.33 -5.83
N ALA A 155 -6.84 -1.80 -5.90
CA ALA A 155 -7.78 -1.46 -6.96
C ALA A 155 -8.06 0.06 -7.03
N CYS A 156 -8.28 0.71 -5.88
CA CYS A 156 -8.43 2.16 -5.81
C CYS A 156 -7.18 2.89 -6.32
N GLY A 157 -5.98 2.41 -5.97
CA GLY A 157 -4.73 2.98 -6.46
C GLY A 157 -4.57 2.87 -7.98
N LEU A 158 -4.94 1.72 -8.56
CA LEU A 158 -4.93 1.52 -10.02
C LEU A 158 -5.94 2.43 -10.71
N LEU A 159 -7.20 2.41 -10.27
CA LEU A 159 -8.28 3.19 -10.87
C LEU A 159 -8.01 4.70 -10.79
N TRP A 160 -7.55 5.18 -9.64
CA TRP A 160 -7.19 6.59 -9.47
C TRP A 160 -5.94 6.96 -10.28
N GLY A 161 -4.99 6.03 -10.39
CA GLY A 161 -3.77 6.22 -11.19
C GLY A 161 -3.98 6.27 -12.70
N ILE A 162 -5.15 5.83 -13.23
CA ILE A 162 -5.51 5.99 -14.65
C ILE A 162 -5.54 7.48 -15.04
N LEU A 163 -5.83 8.38 -14.08
CA LEU A 163 -5.85 9.82 -14.34
C LEU A 163 -4.52 10.36 -14.88
N PHE A 164 -3.37 9.73 -14.55
CA PHE A 164 -2.08 10.13 -15.14
C PHE A 164 -2.02 9.96 -16.66
N PHE A 165 -2.80 9.06 -17.22
CA PHE A 165 -2.83 8.75 -18.64
C PHE A 165 -3.93 9.52 -19.38
N MET A 166 -4.77 10.26 -18.65
CA MET A 166 -5.87 11.06 -19.18
C MET A 166 -5.57 12.58 -19.16
N LEU A 167 -4.60 13.01 -18.36
CA LEU A 167 -4.16 14.41 -18.22
C LEU A 167 -2.89 14.68 -19.03
#